data_30bc340d037ad8abc5c7e26a44ff0e90
#
_entry.id   30bc340d037ad8abc5c7e26a44ff0e90
#
_cell.length_a   1.000
_cell.length_b   1.000
_cell.length_c   1.000
_cell.angle_alpha   90.00
_cell.angle_beta   90.00
_cell.angle_gamma   90.00
#
_symmetry.space_group_name_H-M   'P 1'
#
loop_
_entity.id
_entity.type
_entity.pdbx_description
1 polymer ?
#
loop_
_entity_poly.entity_id
_entity_poly.type
_entity_poly.pdbx_seq_one_letter_code
_entity_poly.pdbx_strand_id
1 'polypeptide(L)'
;MRYYLFILAAVALLALQFSTNKAYGQRRGDGAKASLIFAAACGFASAAVTFVIACLTGGFRFTPFSLLLGAVMASLSCAYTLIGFRIMALGDMSVFMMFLMLGGMMLPYLFGVSVLGEFRGAEPWRIVLRVAGLLLLTVSMVFPVSARKKAGKSGGLFAVLCAAVFVLNGLASIVSKTHQTPGFWSFDTVNAPSYACLGNLMNGVISAVCLAVICLREKRKEPNAEAPASGEGVRLIPASAAVIALIIAANALCNGVSYTLQLTSASRLPASVLYPMVTGGSVVLSAVAGRIFFGEKPDRITLVGLILSFAATFLFLF
;
A
#
# COMPACT_ATOMS: atom_id res chain seq x y z
N MET A 1 15.37 -19.06 -4.12
CA MET A 1 14.91 -18.67 -5.47
C MET A 1 13.39 -18.47 -5.56
N ARG A 2 12.53 -19.46 -5.20
CA ARG A 2 11.06 -19.35 -5.38
C ARG A 2 10.40 -18.12 -4.72
N TYR A 3 10.83 -17.69 -3.54
CA TYR A 3 10.25 -16.52 -2.84
C TYR A 3 10.56 -15.20 -3.53
N TYR A 4 11.68 -15.06 -4.21
CA TYR A 4 11.99 -13.90 -5.04
C TYR A 4 11.06 -13.84 -6.27
N LEU A 5 10.74 -14.99 -6.87
CA LEU A 5 9.74 -15.07 -7.94
C LEU A 5 8.34 -14.69 -7.43
N PHE A 6 8.00 -15.08 -6.20
CA PHE A 6 6.75 -14.64 -5.57
C PHE A 6 6.69 -13.13 -5.39
N ILE A 7 7.81 -12.50 -4.96
CA ILE A 7 7.87 -11.03 -4.87
C ILE A 7 7.72 -10.41 -6.26
N LEU A 8 8.39 -10.90 -7.28
CA LEU A 8 8.28 -10.36 -8.63
C LEU A 8 6.85 -10.43 -9.16
N ALA A 9 6.19 -11.58 -8.98
CA ALA A 9 4.77 -11.74 -9.33
C ALA A 9 3.86 -10.82 -8.50
N ALA A 10 4.11 -10.72 -7.19
CA ALA A 10 3.37 -9.84 -6.30
C ALA A 10 3.49 -8.38 -6.71
N VAL A 11 4.69 -7.93 -7.08
CA VAL A 11 4.96 -6.55 -7.54
C VAL A 11 4.25 -6.25 -8.85
N ALA A 12 4.24 -7.20 -9.80
CA ALA A 12 3.51 -7.05 -11.05
C ALA A 12 1.99 -6.91 -10.82
N LEU A 13 1.43 -7.75 -9.94
CA LEU A 13 0.01 -7.66 -9.56
C LEU A 13 -0.30 -6.37 -8.79
N LEU A 14 0.63 -5.90 -7.95
CA LEU A 14 0.48 -4.64 -7.22
C LEU A 14 0.46 -3.44 -8.19
N ALA A 15 1.28 -3.44 -9.23
CA ALA A 15 1.25 -2.42 -10.26
C ALA A 15 -0.09 -2.40 -11.03
N LEU A 16 -0.65 -3.58 -11.33
CA LEU A 16 -1.98 -3.71 -11.92
C LEU A 16 -3.07 -3.22 -10.96
N GLN A 17 -2.95 -3.52 -9.67
CA GLN A 17 -3.85 -3.01 -8.64
C GLN A 17 -3.85 -1.47 -8.58
N PHE A 18 -2.68 -0.82 -8.64
CA PHE A 18 -2.61 0.65 -8.71
C PHE A 18 -3.26 1.20 -9.98
N SER A 19 -3.14 0.48 -11.10
CA SER A 19 -3.82 0.86 -12.34
C SER A 19 -5.35 0.77 -12.22
N THR A 20 -5.87 -0.25 -11.54
CA THR A 20 -7.33 -0.36 -11.26
C THR A 20 -7.81 0.70 -10.29
N ASN A 21 -7.01 1.05 -9.25
CA ASN A 21 -7.32 2.18 -8.34
C ASN A 21 -7.46 3.49 -9.14
N LYS A 22 -6.51 3.77 -10.02
CA LYS A 22 -6.56 4.96 -10.88
C LYS A 22 -7.75 4.93 -11.84
N ALA A 23 -8.02 3.79 -12.46
CA ALA A 23 -9.17 3.62 -13.35
C ALA A 23 -10.51 3.85 -12.63
N TYR A 24 -10.61 3.47 -11.36
CA TYR A 24 -11.78 3.76 -10.53
C TYR A 24 -11.89 5.25 -10.21
N GLY A 25 -10.81 5.88 -9.75
CA GLY A 25 -10.76 7.30 -9.42
C GLY A 25 -11.17 8.17 -10.60
N GLN A 26 -10.73 7.87 -11.82
CA GLN A 26 -11.13 8.57 -13.05
C GLN A 26 -12.63 8.47 -13.35
N ARG A 27 -13.34 7.47 -12.82
CA ARG A 27 -14.77 7.21 -13.09
C ARG A 27 -15.71 7.65 -11.97
N ARG A 28 -15.24 7.59 -10.72
CA ARG A 28 -16.06 7.89 -9.53
C ARG A 28 -15.53 9.05 -8.68
N GLY A 29 -14.37 9.59 -9.07
CA GLY A 29 -13.67 10.64 -8.33
C GLY A 29 -12.84 10.11 -7.17
N ASP A 30 -11.98 10.96 -6.66
CA ASP A 30 -11.01 10.66 -5.60
C ASP A 30 -11.45 11.16 -4.21
N GLY A 31 -12.74 11.47 -4.04
CA GLY A 31 -13.29 11.91 -2.77
C GLY A 31 -13.31 10.82 -1.70
N ALA A 32 -13.29 11.22 -0.42
CA ALA A 32 -13.26 10.28 0.71
C ALA A 32 -14.35 9.21 0.66
N LYS A 33 -15.58 9.58 0.28
CA LYS A 33 -16.69 8.61 0.13
C LYS A 33 -16.43 7.60 -0.99
N ALA A 34 -16.06 8.08 -2.18
CA ALA A 34 -15.81 7.21 -3.32
C ALA A 34 -14.69 6.20 -3.02
N SER A 35 -13.64 6.66 -2.36
CA SER A 35 -12.50 5.81 -1.96
C SER A 35 -12.86 4.82 -0.85
N LEU A 36 -13.69 5.20 0.13
CA LEU A 36 -14.15 4.26 1.17
C LEU A 36 -15.12 3.22 0.61
N ILE A 37 -16.00 3.59 -0.34
CA ILE A 37 -16.86 2.63 -1.07
C ILE A 37 -15.96 1.63 -1.81
N PHE A 38 -14.97 2.11 -2.52
CA PHE A 38 -14.03 1.26 -3.25
C PHE A 38 -13.23 0.36 -2.32
N ALA A 39 -12.67 0.92 -1.22
CA ALA A 39 -11.91 0.16 -0.24
C ALA A 39 -12.75 -0.93 0.43
N ALA A 40 -14.00 -0.63 0.79
CA ALA A 40 -14.92 -1.61 1.36
C ALA A 40 -15.25 -2.73 0.35
N ALA A 41 -15.63 -2.38 -0.87
CA ALA A 41 -15.97 -3.35 -1.91
C ALA A 41 -14.76 -4.23 -2.29
N CYS A 42 -13.58 -3.62 -2.49
CA CYS A 42 -12.34 -4.34 -2.75
C CYS A 42 -11.92 -5.20 -1.55
N GLY A 43 -12.09 -4.71 -0.31
CA GLY A 43 -11.77 -5.44 0.90
C GLY A 43 -12.57 -6.76 0.99
N PHE A 44 -13.89 -6.71 0.85
CA PHE A 44 -14.74 -7.90 0.85
C PHE A 44 -14.45 -8.84 -0.33
N ALA A 45 -14.29 -8.29 -1.53
CA ALA A 45 -13.99 -9.10 -2.72
C ALA A 45 -12.60 -9.76 -2.62
N SER A 46 -11.57 -9.04 -2.12
CA SER A 46 -10.23 -9.61 -1.86
C SER A 46 -10.26 -10.66 -0.75
N ALA A 47 -11.10 -10.48 0.27
CA ALA A 47 -11.29 -11.48 1.32
C ALA A 47 -11.86 -12.78 0.74
N ALA A 48 -12.83 -12.70 -0.18
CA ALA A 48 -13.36 -13.87 -0.86
C ALA A 48 -12.29 -14.58 -1.71
N VAL A 49 -11.49 -13.82 -2.48
CA VAL A 49 -10.38 -14.38 -3.28
C VAL A 49 -9.35 -15.08 -2.37
N THR A 50 -8.92 -14.43 -1.29
CA THR A 50 -7.92 -14.99 -0.38
C THR A 50 -8.47 -16.14 0.46
N PHE A 51 -9.78 -16.17 0.74
CA PHE A 51 -10.44 -17.32 1.34
C PHE A 51 -10.39 -18.56 0.41
N VAL A 52 -10.70 -18.39 -0.87
CA VAL A 52 -10.57 -19.47 -1.86
C VAL A 52 -9.11 -19.95 -1.93
N ILE A 53 -8.14 -19.05 -1.99
CA ILE A 53 -6.72 -19.41 -1.97
C ILE A 53 -6.38 -20.19 -0.70
N ALA A 54 -6.84 -19.76 0.47
CA ALA A 54 -6.60 -20.45 1.73
C ALA A 54 -7.18 -21.87 1.72
N CYS A 55 -8.40 -22.05 1.22
CA CYS A 55 -9.02 -23.37 1.10
C CYS A 55 -8.23 -24.31 0.15
N LEU A 56 -7.69 -23.77 -0.94
CA LEU A 56 -6.91 -24.54 -1.92
C LEU A 56 -5.49 -24.86 -1.46
N THR A 57 -4.91 -24.05 -0.56
CA THR A 57 -3.49 -24.16 -0.16
C THR A 57 -3.24 -24.73 1.24
N GLY A 58 -4.23 -25.41 1.83
CA GLY A 58 -4.03 -26.09 3.12
C GLY A 58 -5.13 -25.84 4.15
N GLY A 59 -6.25 -25.27 3.70
CA GLY A 59 -7.42 -25.00 4.52
C GLY A 59 -7.37 -23.62 5.18
N PHE A 60 -8.54 -23.02 5.33
CA PHE A 60 -8.70 -21.77 6.08
C PHE A 60 -8.53 -22.03 7.57
N ARG A 61 -7.69 -21.23 8.21
CA ARG A 61 -7.46 -21.27 9.66
C ARG A 61 -7.88 -19.93 10.25
N PHE A 62 -8.46 -19.99 11.44
CA PHE A 62 -8.89 -18.83 12.20
C PHE A 62 -8.27 -18.84 13.60
N THR A 63 -7.71 -17.71 14.02
CA THR A 63 -7.36 -17.48 15.42
C THR A 63 -7.81 -16.06 15.80
N PRO A 64 -8.34 -15.84 17.03
CA PRO A 64 -8.73 -14.49 17.50
C PRO A 64 -7.55 -13.52 17.45
N PHE A 65 -6.34 -13.98 17.73
CA PHE A 65 -5.13 -13.17 17.70
C PHE A 65 -4.81 -12.68 16.27
N SER A 66 -4.90 -13.55 15.26
CA SER A 66 -4.69 -13.15 13.87
C SER A 66 -5.78 -12.19 13.36
N LEU A 67 -7.02 -12.37 13.81
CA LEU A 67 -8.10 -11.42 13.52
C LEU A 67 -7.81 -10.04 14.15
N LEU A 68 -7.35 -10.02 15.42
CA LEU A 68 -6.97 -8.78 16.11
C LEU A 68 -5.85 -8.04 15.35
N LEU A 69 -4.77 -8.74 14.98
CA LEU A 69 -3.69 -8.12 14.19
C LEU A 69 -4.15 -7.67 12.82
N GLY A 70 -5.05 -8.41 12.17
CA GLY A 70 -5.71 -8.01 10.93
C GLY A 70 -6.53 -6.74 11.11
N ALA A 71 -7.28 -6.61 12.21
CA ALA A 71 -8.05 -5.42 12.55
C ALA A 71 -7.14 -4.21 12.85
N VAL A 72 -6.04 -4.41 13.57
CA VAL A 72 -5.03 -3.36 13.81
C VAL A 72 -4.45 -2.87 12.49
N MET A 73 -3.99 -3.78 11.62
CA MET A 73 -3.45 -3.44 10.30
C MET A 73 -4.49 -2.67 9.45
N ALA A 74 -5.73 -3.15 9.41
CA ALA A 74 -6.80 -2.50 8.65
C ALA A 74 -7.16 -1.12 9.22
N SER A 75 -7.14 -0.94 10.55
CA SER A 75 -7.35 0.35 11.19
C SER A 75 -6.24 1.36 10.83
N LEU A 76 -4.98 0.92 10.85
CA LEU A 76 -3.84 1.74 10.42
C LEU A 76 -3.97 2.12 8.95
N SER A 77 -4.39 1.17 8.08
CA SER A 77 -4.61 1.41 6.66
C SER A 77 -5.74 2.40 6.40
N CYS A 78 -6.84 2.28 7.08
CA CYS A 78 -7.96 3.22 6.99
C CYS A 78 -7.54 4.62 7.49
N ALA A 79 -6.79 4.70 8.59
CA ALA A 79 -6.32 5.95 9.16
C ALA A 79 -5.39 6.70 8.19
N TYR A 80 -4.37 6.06 7.61
CA TYR A 80 -3.50 6.75 6.66
C TYR A 80 -4.23 7.11 5.35
N THR A 81 -5.23 6.33 4.95
CA THR A 81 -6.08 6.67 3.79
C THR A 81 -6.90 7.94 4.06
N LEU A 82 -7.56 8.04 5.21
CA LEU A 82 -8.33 9.22 5.60
C LEU A 82 -7.44 10.46 5.77
N ILE A 83 -6.26 10.31 6.36
CA ILE A 83 -5.27 11.39 6.48
C ILE A 83 -4.79 11.81 5.08
N GLY A 84 -4.59 10.83 4.17
CA GLY A 84 -4.19 11.07 2.79
C GLY A 84 -5.13 12.02 2.04
N PHE A 85 -6.45 11.91 2.22
CA PHE A 85 -7.39 12.87 1.62
C PHE A 85 -7.16 14.30 2.13
N ARG A 86 -6.85 14.44 3.42
CA ARG A 86 -6.57 15.76 4.00
C ARG A 86 -5.25 16.34 3.49
N ILE A 87 -4.25 15.50 3.29
CA ILE A 87 -2.97 15.91 2.69
C ILE A 87 -3.18 16.35 1.24
N MET A 88 -3.95 15.59 0.45
CA MET A 88 -4.24 15.93 -0.94
C MET A 88 -5.04 17.24 -1.08
N ALA A 89 -5.88 17.56 -0.11
CA ALA A 89 -6.58 18.83 -0.05
C ALA A 89 -5.69 20.04 0.34
N LEU A 90 -4.58 19.80 1.03
CA LEU A 90 -3.65 20.83 1.51
C LEU A 90 -2.41 20.98 0.62
N GLY A 91 -2.09 20.01 -0.20
CA GLY A 91 -0.85 20.00 -0.97
C GLY A 91 -0.80 18.98 -2.10
N ASP A 92 0.41 18.59 -2.50
CA ASP A 92 0.65 17.73 -3.66
C ASP A 92 0.47 16.23 -3.30
N MET A 93 -0.33 15.53 -4.11
CA MET A 93 -0.53 14.07 -4.01
C MET A 93 0.79 13.29 -4.09
N SER A 94 1.76 13.78 -4.88
CA SER A 94 3.05 13.12 -5.03
C SER A 94 3.82 13.06 -3.72
N VAL A 95 3.71 14.11 -2.88
CA VAL A 95 4.35 14.13 -1.55
C VAL A 95 3.69 13.12 -0.61
N PHE A 96 2.36 13.03 -0.60
CA PHE A 96 1.63 12.01 0.16
C PHE A 96 2.11 10.60 -0.22
N MET A 97 2.12 10.28 -1.52
CA MET A 97 2.55 8.96 -2.01
C MET A 97 4.00 8.66 -1.66
N MET A 98 4.89 9.65 -1.71
CA MET A 98 6.28 9.50 -1.28
C MET A 98 6.38 9.09 0.19
N PHE A 99 5.71 9.82 1.11
CA PHE A 99 5.76 9.50 2.54
C PHE A 99 5.12 8.14 2.84
N LEU A 100 4.02 7.81 2.15
CA LEU A 100 3.37 6.49 2.25
C LEU A 100 4.35 5.37 1.87
N MET A 101 4.98 5.47 0.70
CA MET A 101 5.91 4.45 0.20
C MET A 101 7.16 4.33 1.07
N LEU A 102 7.76 5.45 1.45
CA LEU A 102 8.93 5.47 2.32
C LEU A 102 8.62 4.86 3.70
N GLY A 103 7.46 5.16 4.28
CA GLY A 103 7.03 4.59 5.56
C GLY A 103 6.93 3.07 5.50
N GLY A 104 6.23 2.55 4.48
CA GLY A 104 6.07 1.11 4.26
C GLY A 104 7.36 0.36 3.93
N MET A 105 8.42 1.05 3.57
CA MET A 105 9.74 0.48 3.29
C MET A 105 10.72 0.65 4.46
N MET A 106 10.91 1.89 4.93
CA MET A 106 11.96 2.22 5.89
C MET A 106 11.70 1.65 7.29
N LEU A 107 10.47 1.78 7.79
CA LEU A 107 10.17 1.31 9.15
C LEU A 107 10.29 -0.21 9.29
N PRO A 108 9.70 -1.05 8.41
CA PRO A 108 9.93 -2.49 8.51
C PRO A 108 11.38 -2.91 8.22
N TYR A 109 12.12 -2.17 7.39
CA TYR A 109 13.55 -2.39 7.21
C TYR A 109 14.31 -2.16 8.51
N LEU A 110 14.13 -0.99 9.14
CA LEU A 110 14.77 -0.66 10.41
C LEU A 110 14.36 -1.63 11.52
N PHE A 111 13.09 -2.02 11.56
CA PHE A 111 12.60 -3.03 12.49
C PHE A 111 13.27 -4.40 12.26
N GLY A 112 13.40 -4.83 11.01
CA GLY A 112 14.10 -6.06 10.64
C GLY A 112 15.55 -6.09 11.12
N VAL A 113 16.26 -4.99 10.93
CA VAL A 113 17.67 -4.87 11.36
C VAL A 113 17.81 -4.78 12.88
N SER A 114 17.00 -3.93 13.54
CA SER A 114 17.15 -3.62 14.97
C SER A 114 16.52 -4.68 15.88
N VAL A 115 15.29 -5.11 15.58
CA VAL A 115 14.51 -5.99 16.44
C VAL A 115 14.65 -7.47 16.03
N LEU A 116 14.52 -7.77 14.72
CA LEU A 116 14.65 -9.13 14.24
C LEU A 116 16.11 -9.57 14.07
N GLY A 117 17.07 -8.63 14.17
CA GLY A 117 18.50 -8.93 14.11
C GLY A 117 18.96 -9.47 12.77
N GLU A 118 18.33 -9.04 11.66
CA GLU A 118 18.55 -9.59 10.31
C GLU A 118 19.99 -9.41 9.79
N PHE A 119 20.78 -8.53 10.41
CA PHE A 119 22.20 -8.34 10.07
C PHE A 119 23.16 -9.19 10.93
N ARG A 120 22.64 -9.91 11.94
CA ARG A 120 23.47 -10.79 12.77
C ARG A 120 23.94 -11.98 11.94
N GLY A 121 25.26 -12.10 11.76
CA GLY A 121 25.87 -13.17 10.96
C GLY A 121 25.82 -12.97 9.44
N ALA A 122 25.33 -11.83 8.96
CA ALA A 122 25.41 -11.48 7.55
C ALA A 122 26.83 -11.04 7.18
N GLU A 123 27.27 -11.40 5.96
CA GLU A 123 28.57 -10.96 5.45
C GLU A 123 28.60 -9.42 5.27
N PRO A 124 29.71 -8.73 5.65
CA PRO A 124 29.77 -7.28 5.65
C PRO A 124 29.40 -6.65 4.30
N TRP A 125 29.83 -7.25 3.19
CA TRP A 125 29.52 -6.73 1.86
C TRP A 125 28.02 -6.75 1.53
N ARG A 126 27.27 -7.74 2.03
CA ARG A 126 25.80 -7.80 1.88
C ARG A 126 25.11 -6.67 2.65
N ILE A 127 25.61 -6.38 3.87
CA ILE A 127 25.11 -5.28 4.67
C ILE A 127 25.31 -3.96 3.93
N VAL A 128 26.52 -3.73 3.39
CA VAL A 128 26.85 -2.54 2.61
C VAL A 128 25.92 -2.40 1.39
N LEU A 129 25.71 -3.48 0.62
CA LEU A 129 24.82 -3.45 -0.54
C LEU A 129 23.36 -3.13 -0.16
N ARG A 130 22.84 -3.71 0.90
CA ARG A 130 21.46 -3.44 1.37
C ARG A 130 21.29 -2.02 1.87
N VAL A 131 22.26 -1.49 2.62
CA VAL A 131 22.23 -0.09 3.08
C VAL A 131 22.37 0.87 1.89
N ALA A 132 23.28 0.61 0.96
CA ALA A 132 23.41 1.39 -0.26
C ALA A 132 22.14 1.36 -1.11
N GLY A 133 21.51 0.18 -1.25
CA GLY A 133 20.24 -0.01 -1.93
C GLY A 133 19.12 0.81 -1.28
N LEU A 134 19.02 0.80 0.07
CA LEU A 134 18.04 1.59 0.80
C LEU A 134 18.23 3.10 0.57
N LEU A 135 19.46 3.58 0.67
CA LEU A 135 19.78 4.98 0.44
C LEU A 135 19.46 5.40 -0.99
N LEU A 136 19.89 4.60 -1.97
CA LEU A 136 19.63 4.86 -3.38
C LEU A 136 18.13 4.86 -3.69
N LEU A 137 17.36 3.92 -3.12
CA LEU A 137 15.92 3.85 -3.28
C LEU A 137 15.22 5.05 -2.63
N THR A 138 15.67 5.47 -1.45
CA THR A 138 15.17 6.69 -0.79
C THR A 138 15.42 7.93 -1.65
N VAL A 139 16.62 8.10 -2.17
CA VAL A 139 16.97 9.21 -3.07
C VAL A 139 16.12 9.15 -4.34
N SER A 140 15.92 7.96 -4.93
CA SER A 140 15.11 7.78 -6.14
C SER A 140 13.66 8.23 -5.97
N MET A 141 13.11 8.13 -4.77
CA MET A 141 11.74 8.55 -4.45
C MET A 141 11.64 10.05 -4.09
N VAL A 142 12.61 10.55 -3.32
CA VAL A 142 12.61 11.94 -2.86
C VAL A 142 12.98 12.91 -3.99
N PHE A 143 13.91 12.52 -4.84
CA PHE A 143 14.45 13.36 -5.90
C PHE A 143 13.39 13.90 -6.89
N PRO A 144 12.51 13.10 -7.50
CA PRO A 144 11.47 13.58 -8.41
C PRO A 144 10.49 14.53 -7.73
N VAL A 145 10.15 14.29 -6.46
CA VAL A 145 9.20 15.13 -5.72
C VAL A 145 9.82 16.47 -5.36
N SER A 146 11.08 16.47 -4.94
CA SER A 146 11.82 17.72 -4.60
C SER A 146 12.00 18.62 -5.82
N ALA A 147 12.23 18.04 -6.99
CA ALA A 147 12.40 18.77 -8.25
C ALA A 147 11.08 19.41 -8.75
N ARG A 148 9.92 18.87 -8.39
CA ARG A 148 8.59 19.40 -8.75
C ARG A 148 8.10 20.52 -7.81
N LYS A 149 8.87 20.90 -6.83
CA LYS A 149 8.51 21.90 -5.81
C LYS A 149 8.20 23.27 -6.40
N LYS A 150 6.93 23.49 -6.84
CA LYS A 150 6.31 24.81 -6.83
C LYS A 150 5.61 24.94 -5.48
N ALA A 151 6.24 25.72 -4.61
CA ALA A 151 5.89 25.89 -3.23
C ALA A 151 4.50 26.49 -3.03
N GLY A 152 3.52 25.67 -2.70
CA GLY A 152 2.51 26.12 -1.77
C GLY A 152 3.12 26.15 -0.37
N LYS A 153 2.80 27.17 0.44
CA LYS A 153 3.20 27.25 1.85
C LYS A 153 2.67 26.02 2.58
N SER A 154 3.45 24.93 2.62
CA SER A 154 3.14 23.77 3.44
C SER A 154 3.35 24.14 4.89
N GLY A 155 2.26 24.46 5.61
CA GLY A 155 2.29 24.75 7.03
C GLY A 155 2.73 23.53 7.86
N GLY A 156 3.08 23.74 9.12
CA GLY A 156 3.50 22.66 10.02
C GLY A 156 2.51 21.49 10.08
N LEU A 157 1.21 21.74 9.96
CA LEU A 157 0.17 20.71 9.89
C LEU A 157 0.38 19.73 8.73
N PHE A 158 0.74 20.21 7.54
CA PHE A 158 1.03 19.35 6.39
C PHE A 158 2.18 18.39 6.66
N ALA A 159 3.27 18.89 7.25
CA ALA A 159 4.42 18.05 7.60
C ALA A 159 4.05 16.98 8.66
N VAL A 160 3.27 17.35 9.67
CA VAL A 160 2.79 16.41 10.70
C VAL A 160 1.91 15.32 10.08
N LEU A 161 0.99 15.67 9.19
CA LEU A 161 0.13 14.69 8.51
C LEU A 161 0.95 13.73 7.62
N CYS A 162 1.95 14.23 6.90
CA CYS A 162 2.86 13.39 6.11
C CYS A 162 3.68 12.44 7.00
N ALA A 163 4.20 12.93 8.14
CA ALA A 163 4.90 12.10 9.10
C ALA A 163 3.97 11.03 9.72
N ALA A 164 2.71 11.38 10.00
CA ALA A 164 1.73 10.42 10.48
C ALA A 164 1.47 9.29 9.47
N VAL A 165 1.30 9.61 8.19
CA VAL A 165 1.13 8.60 7.12
C VAL A 165 2.36 7.70 7.01
N PHE A 166 3.56 8.26 7.07
CA PHE A 166 4.81 7.50 7.09
C PHE A 166 4.82 6.47 8.23
N VAL A 167 4.51 6.90 9.45
CA VAL A 167 4.51 6.02 10.63
C VAL A 167 3.40 4.97 10.54
N LEU A 168 2.18 5.36 10.19
CA LEU A 168 1.03 4.44 10.13
C LEU A 168 1.21 3.34 9.10
N ASN A 169 1.71 3.67 7.89
CA ASN A 169 1.97 2.65 6.86
C ASN A 169 3.14 1.74 7.24
N GLY A 170 4.18 2.29 7.86
CA GLY A 170 5.29 1.50 8.37
C GLY A 170 4.87 0.54 9.48
N LEU A 171 4.04 0.99 10.42
CA LEU A 171 3.48 0.12 11.47
C LEU A 171 2.60 -0.99 10.88
N ALA A 172 1.75 -0.69 9.90
CA ALA A 172 0.95 -1.70 9.21
C ALA A 172 1.83 -2.79 8.57
N SER A 173 2.94 -2.38 7.96
CA SER A 173 3.92 -3.31 7.38
C SER A 173 4.63 -4.14 8.44
N ILE A 174 5.00 -3.56 9.58
CA ILE A 174 5.62 -4.26 10.72
C ILE A 174 4.64 -5.29 11.30
N VAL A 175 3.37 -4.94 11.52
CA VAL A 175 2.34 -5.87 12.00
C VAL A 175 2.22 -7.07 11.06
N SER A 176 2.17 -6.83 9.75
CA SER A 176 2.11 -7.93 8.76
C SER A 176 3.37 -8.81 8.78
N LYS A 177 4.56 -8.22 8.95
CA LYS A 177 5.82 -8.97 9.04
C LYS A 177 5.89 -9.80 10.30
N THR A 178 5.61 -9.21 11.46
CA THR A 178 5.70 -9.91 12.76
C THR A 178 4.72 -11.05 12.86
N HIS A 179 3.49 -10.89 12.30
CA HIS A 179 2.53 -11.99 12.22
C HIS A 179 3.08 -13.20 11.44
N GLN A 180 3.85 -12.97 10.37
CA GLN A 180 4.41 -14.02 9.52
C GLN A 180 5.80 -14.50 10.00
N THR A 181 6.38 -13.91 11.05
CA THR A 181 7.68 -14.32 11.58
C THR A 181 7.48 -15.44 12.62
N PRO A 182 7.96 -16.67 12.34
CA PRO A 182 7.78 -17.80 13.26
C PRO A 182 8.41 -17.51 14.63
N GLY A 183 7.67 -17.79 15.70
CA GLY A 183 8.15 -17.64 17.07
C GLY A 183 8.28 -16.21 17.59
N PHE A 184 7.87 -15.20 16.80
CA PHE A 184 7.87 -13.80 17.28
C PHE A 184 6.79 -13.56 18.35
N TRP A 185 5.61 -14.15 18.14
CA TRP A 185 4.51 -14.06 19.08
C TRP A 185 4.38 -15.37 19.87
N SER A 186 4.00 -15.28 21.16
CA SER A 186 3.66 -16.43 21.99
C SER A 186 2.28 -17.03 21.70
N PHE A 187 1.52 -16.41 20.77
CA PHE A 187 0.19 -16.83 20.37
C PHE A 187 0.22 -17.54 19.02
N ASP A 188 -0.75 -18.42 18.80
CA ASP A 188 -0.91 -19.11 17.54
C ASP A 188 -1.27 -18.12 16.41
N THR A 189 -0.45 -18.15 15.36
CA THR A 189 -0.68 -17.37 14.14
C THR A 189 -1.15 -18.27 13.00
N VAL A 190 -2.00 -17.74 12.12
CA VAL A 190 -2.49 -18.46 10.95
C VAL A 190 -1.51 -18.35 9.78
N ASN A 191 -1.67 -19.24 8.79
CA ASN A 191 -0.89 -19.18 7.55
C ASN A 191 -1.16 -17.90 6.74
N ALA A 192 -0.26 -17.58 5.81
CA ALA A 192 -0.30 -16.34 5.03
C ALA A 192 -1.63 -16.12 4.27
N PRO A 193 -2.23 -17.11 3.57
CA PRO A 193 -3.51 -16.90 2.89
C PRO A 193 -4.68 -16.63 3.86
N SER A 194 -4.72 -17.32 5.01
CA SER A 194 -5.74 -17.08 6.03
C SER A 194 -5.61 -15.70 6.66
N TYR A 195 -4.38 -15.25 6.93
CA TYR A 195 -4.14 -13.89 7.44
C TYR A 195 -4.51 -12.83 6.40
N ALA A 196 -4.19 -13.05 5.12
CA ALA A 196 -4.61 -12.17 4.04
C ALA A 196 -6.14 -12.05 3.96
N CYS A 197 -6.85 -13.17 4.15
CA CYS A 197 -8.31 -13.19 4.20
C CYS A 197 -8.85 -12.35 5.36
N LEU A 198 -8.35 -12.59 6.58
CA LEU A 198 -8.77 -11.87 7.78
C LEU A 198 -8.46 -10.37 7.68
N GLY A 199 -7.27 -10.01 7.20
CA GLY A 199 -6.86 -8.61 7.01
C GLY A 199 -7.72 -7.87 5.98
N ASN A 200 -7.99 -8.50 4.82
CA ASN A 200 -8.85 -7.93 3.79
C ASN A 200 -10.31 -7.81 4.27
N LEU A 201 -10.83 -8.80 5.00
CA LEU A 201 -12.15 -8.76 5.61
C LEU A 201 -12.27 -7.58 6.57
N MET A 202 -11.31 -7.44 7.49
CA MET A 202 -11.29 -6.33 8.44
C MET A 202 -11.14 -4.97 7.75
N ASN A 203 -10.36 -4.88 6.68
CA ASN A 203 -10.26 -3.66 5.87
C ASN A 203 -11.63 -3.30 5.23
N GLY A 204 -12.35 -4.29 4.70
CA GLY A 204 -13.72 -4.11 4.20
C GLY A 204 -14.68 -3.59 5.28
N VAL A 205 -14.68 -4.25 6.45
CA VAL A 205 -15.55 -3.87 7.59
C VAL A 205 -15.24 -2.46 8.10
N ILE A 206 -13.97 -2.16 8.37
CA ILE A 206 -13.57 -0.85 8.91
C ILE A 206 -13.87 0.26 7.90
N SER A 207 -13.58 0.04 6.61
CA SER A 207 -13.92 1.01 5.56
C SER A 207 -15.42 1.25 5.46
N ALA A 208 -16.25 0.20 5.58
CA ALA A 208 -17.70 0.32 5.58
C ALA A 208 -18.22 1.07 6.81
N VAL A 209 -17.66 0.81 8.00
CA VAL A 209 -17.99 1.54 9.24
C VAL A 209 -17.61 3.02 9.10
N CYS A 210 -16.42 3.33 8.63
CA CYS A 210 -16.00 4.71 8.40
C CYS A 210 -16.91 5.43 7.39
N LEU A 211 -17.30 4.76 6.31
CA LEU A 211 -18.27 5.28 5.35
C LEU A 211 -19.62 5.57 6.01
N ALA A 212 -20.15 4.64 6.79
CA ALA A 212 -21.41 4.83 7.51
C ALA A 212 -21.35 6.03 8.46
N VAL A 213 -20.25 6.19 9.22
CA VAL A 213 -20.05 7.34 10.10
C VAL A 213 -20.03 8.65 9.32
N ILE A 214 -19.35 8.71 8.18
CA ILE A 214 -19.32 9.92 7.33
C ILE A 214 -20.74 10.24 6.83
N CYS A 215 -21.45 9.25 6.31
CA CYS A 215 -22.83 9.44 5.81
C CYS A 215 -23.80 9.89 6.90
N LEU A 216 -23.68 9.35 8.13
CA LEU A 216 -24.51 9.76 9.27
C LEU A 216 -24.20 11.20 9.73
N ARG A 217 -22.92 11.60 9.74
CA ARG A 217 -22.50 12.96 10.09
C ARG A 217 -23.01 13.99 9.08
N GLU A 218 -23.03 13.66 7.80
CA GLU A 218 -23.57 14.57 6.78
C GLU A 218 -25.07 14.72 6.85
N LYS A 219 -25.81 13.64 7.14
CA LYS A 219 -27.27 13.72 7.37
C LYS A 219 -27.64 14.58 8.58
N ARG A 220 -26.73 14.73 9.56
CA ARG A 220 -26.94 15.58 10.75
C ARG A 220 -26.57 17.06 10.55
N LYS A 221 -25.79 17.38 9.50
CA LYS A 221 -25.54 18.77 9.13
C LYS A 221 -26.78 19.29 8.40
N GLU A 222 -27.32 20.41 8.88
CA GLU A 222 -28.50 21.06 8.30
C GLU A 222 -28.34 21.31 6.78
N PRO A 223 -29.48 21.32 6.01
CA PRO A 223 -29.46 21.39 4.54
C PRO A 223 -28.90 22.69 3.96
N ASN A 224 -28.51 23.68 4.78
CA ASN A 224 -28.03 25.01 4.33
C ASN A 224 -26.50 25.20 4.38
N ALA A 225 -25.71 24.17 4.65
CA ALA A 225 -24.27 24.28 4.46
C ALA A 225 -23.97 23.97 2.99
N GLU A 226 -23.57 25.00 2.21
CA GLU A 226 -23.03 24.85 0.86
C GLU A 226 -22.04 23.67 0.85
N ALA A 227 -22.28 22.71 -0.03
CA ALA A 227 -21.38 21.58 -0.22
C ALA A 227 -19.98 22.16 -0.52
N PRO A 228 -18.93 21.73 0.21
CA PRO A 228 -17.58 22.18 -0.13
C PRO A 228 -17.34 21.82 -1.58
N ALA A 229 -17.02 22.83 -2.39
CA ALA A 229 -16.78 22.72 -3.81
C ALA A 229 -15.87 21.50 -4.03
N SER A 230 -16.43 20.51 -4.69
CA SER A 230 -15.66 19.36 -5.19
C SER A 230 -14.52 19.94 -6.01
N GLY A 231 -13.28 19.62 -5.59
CA GLY A 231 -12.06 20.15 -6.20
C GLY A 231 -12.14 20.11 -7.72
N GLU A 232 -11.60 21.16 -8.32
CA GLU A 232 -11.61 21.51 -9.72
C GLU A 232 -11.70 20.31 -10.69
N GLY A 233 -12.81 20.22 -11.41
CA GLY A 233 -12.87 19.83 -12.83
C GLY A 233 -12.22 18.54 -13.30
N VAL A 234 -12.11 17.48 -12.50
CA VAL A 234 -11.78 16.17 -13.07
C VAL A 234 -12.99 15.70 -13.88
N ARG A 235 -12.90 15.73 -15.21
CA ARG A 235 -13.91 15.12 -16.08
C ARG A 235 -14.00 13.64 -15.78
N LEU A 236 -15.06 13.25 -15.07
CA LEU A 236 -15.33 11.84 -14.79
C LEU A 236 -15.67 11.11 -16.09
N ILE A 237 -15.03 9.97 -16.31
CA ILE A 237 -15.34 9.11 -17.46
C ILE A 237 -16.63 8.35 -17.14
N PRO A 238 -17.71 8.49 -17.93
CA PRO A 238 -18.93 7.72 -17.70
C PRO A 238 -18.66 6.22 -17.73
N ALA A 239 -19.16 5.51 -16.75
CA ALA A 239 -19.01 4.06 -16.70
C ALA A 239 -20.28 3.37 -16.22
N SER A 240 -20.63 2.27 -16.87
CA SER A 240 -21.73 1.41 -16.43
C SER A 240 -21.39 0.70 -15.11
N ALA A 241 -22.41 0.24 -14.39
CA ALA A 241 -22.22 -0.55 -13.16
C ALA A 241 -21.36 -1.81 -13.41
N ALA A 242 -21.50 -2.44 -14.57
CA ALA A 242 -20.71 -3.60 -14.96
C ALA A 242 -19.21 -3.29 -15.08
N VAL A 243 -18.83 -2.13 -15.64
CA VAL A 243 -17.43 -1.71 -15.73
C VAL A 243 -16.85 -1.44 -14.33
N ILE A 244 -17.61 -0.81 -13.44
CA ILE A 244 -17.19 -0.59 -12.05
C ILE A 244 -17.01 -1.92 -11.32
N ALA A 245 -17.94 -2.85 -11.46
CA ALA A 245 -17.85 -4.20 -10.89
C ALA A 245 -16.62 -4.95 -11.41
N LEU A 246 -16.33 -4.86 -12.71
CA LEU A 246 -15.13 -5.45 -13.31
C LEU A 246 -13.84 -4.86 -12.74
N ILE A 247 -13.78 -3.53 -12.55
CA ILE A 247 -12.62 -2.86 -11.94
C ILE A 247 -12.42 -3.35 -10.50
N ILE A 248 -13.49 -3.47 -9.71
CA ILE A 248 -13.43 -3.99 -8.33
C ILE A 248 -12.97 -5.45 -8.32
N ALA A 249 -13.50 -6.28 -9.20
CA ALA A 249 -13.12 -7.70 -9.31
C ALA A 249 -11.64 -7.86 -9.71
N ALA A 250 -11.17 -7.10 -10.71
CA ALA A 250 -9.77 -7.10 -11.12
C ALA A 250 -8.85 -6.61 -9.99
N ASN A 251 -9.25 -5.53 -9.29
CA ASN A 251 -8.51 -5.04 -8.11
C ASN A 251 -8.41 -6.12 -7.03
N ALA A 252 -9.54 -6.76 -6.70
CA ALA A 252 -9.62 -7.77 -5.66
C ALA A 252 -8.74 -9.00 -5.97
N LEU A 253 -8.73 -9.45 -7.21
CA LEU A 253 -7.83 -10.52 -7.66
C LEU A 253 -6.36 -10.12 -7.52
N CYS A 254 -6.00 -8.95 -8.06
CA CYS A 254 -4.64 -8.45 -7.99
C CYS A 254 -4.18 -8.26 -6.55
N ASN A 255 -5.00 -7.63 -5.70
CA ASN A 255 -4.70 -7.42 -4.28
C ASN A 255 -4.62 -8.74 -3.51
N GLY A 256 -5.62 -9.60 -3.62
CA GLY A 256 -5.68 -10.85 -2.87
C GLY A 256 -4.49 -11.76 -3.17
N VAL A 257 -4.17 -11.96 -4.45
CA VAL A 257 -3.02 -12.79 -4.86
C VAL A 257 -1.70 -12.12 -4.49
N SER A 258 -1.52 -10.83 -4.82
CA SER A 258 -0.29 -10.09 -4.50
C SER A 258 0.00 -10.09 -3.01
N TYR A 259 -0.99 -9.76 -2.19
CA TYR A 259 -0.81 -9.71 -0.73
C TYR A 259 -0.50 -11.07 -0.13
N THR A 260 -1.16 -12.15 -0.61
CA THR A 260 -0.86 -13.52 -0.19
C THR A 260 0.58 -13.92 -0.54
N LEU A 261 1.07 -13.59 -1.73
CA LEU A 261 2.45 -13.85 -2.14
C LEU A 261 3.46 -13.06 -1.31
N GLN A 262 3.17 -11.79 -0.99
CA GLN A 262 3.99 -10.96 -0.11
C GLN A 262 4.08 -11.55 1.30
N LEU A 263 2.95 -11.92 1.91
CA LEU A 263 2.92 -12.54 3.24
C LEU A 263 3.63 -13.89 3.26
N THR A 264 3.44 -14.72 2.23
CA THR A 264 4.16 -15.99 2.09
C THR A 264 5.67 -15.76 1.99
N SER A 265 6.09 -14.72 1.27
CA SER A 265 7.50 -14.33 1.20
C SER A 265 8.02 -13.76 2.52
N ALA A 266 7.18 -13.01 3.25
CA ALA A 266 7.53 -12.42 4.55
C ALA A 266 7.86 -13.45 5.63
N SER A 267 7.31 -14.67 5.52
CA SER A 267 7.64 -15.78 6.44
C SER A 267 9.05 -16.35 6.23
N ARG A 268 9.72 -16.05 5.10
CA ARG A 268 10.98 -16.66 4.70
C ARG A 268 12.08 -15.66 4.33
N LEU A 269 11.71 -14.46 3.93
CA LEU A 269 12.66 -13.42 3.54
C LEU A 269 12.80 -12.37 4.64
N PRO A 270 14.01 -11.82 4.82
CA PRO A 270 14.24 -10.70 5.72
C PRO A 270 13.37 -9.48 5.34
N ALA A 271 12.93 -8.72 6.34
CA ALA A 271 12.19 -7.49 6.11
C ALA A 271 13.06 -6.46 5.35
N SER A 272 14.36 -6.44 5.65
CA SER A 272 15.36 -5.60 4.99
C SER A 272 15.52 -5.88 3.48
N VAL A 273 15.01 -7.00 2.99
CA VAL A 273 15.01 -7.36 1.56
C VAL A 273 13.61 -7.23 0.97
N LEU A 274 12.61 -7.81 1.64
CA LEU A 274 11.23 -7.90 1.14
C LEU A 274 10.63 -6.52 0.83
N TYR A 275 10.63 -5.62 1.83
CA TYR A 275 9.91 -4.35 1.68
C TYR A 275 10.55 -3.38 0.68
N PRO A 276 11.89 -3.22 0.64
CA PRO A 276 12.53 -2.43 -0.42
C PRO A 276 12.27 -2.99 -1.83
N MET A 277 12.31 -4.31 -2.00
CA MET A 277 12.02 -4.93 -3.30
C MET A 277 10.57 -4.72 -3.74
N VAL A 278 9.60 -4.90 -2.82
CA VAL A 278 8.18 -4.66 -3.11
C VAL A 278 7.97 -3.19 -3.47
N THR A 279 8.50 -2.26 -2.67
CA THR A 279 8.30 -0.83 -2.88
C THR A 279 9.01 -0.35 -4.16
N GLY A 280 10.30 -0.65 -4.30
CA GLY A 280 11.07 -0.24 -5.49
C GLY A 280 10.53 -0.83 -6.78
N GLY A 281 10.24 -2.13 -6.77
CA GLY A 281 9.65 -2.82 -7.91
C GLY A 281 8.26 -2.27 -8.27
N SER A 282 7.40 -1.97 -7.27
CA SER A 282 6.06 -1.44 -7.52
C SER A 282 6.10 -0.04 -8.13
N VAL A 283 7.04 0.81 -7.74
CA VAL A 283 7.24 2.15 -8.32
C VAL A 283 7.58 2.03 -9.81
N VAL A 284 8.53 1.17 -10.15
CA VAL A 284 8.96 0.96 -11.55
C VAL A 284 7.83 0.37 -12.39
N LEU A 285 7.24 -0.74 -11.95
CA LEU A 285 6.18 -1.40 -12.73
C LEU A 285 4.90 -0.58 -12.80
N SER A 286 4.58 0.24 -11.79
CA SER A 286 3.44 1.18 -11.86
C SER A 286 3.67 2.26 -12.92
N ALA A 287 4.89 2.75 -13.08
CA ALA A 287 5.21 3.71 -14.12
C ALA A 287 5.10 3.08 -15.53
N VAL A 288 5.54 1.83 -15.68
CA VAL A 288 5.36 1.06 -16.92
C VAL A 288 3.87 0.85 -17.21
N ALA A 289 3.10 0.43 -16.21
CA ALA A 289 1.65 0.27 -16.34
C ALA A 289 0.95 1.60 -16.66
N GLY A 290 1.36 2.71 -16.03
CA GLY A 290 0.88 4.06 -16.33
C GLY A 290 1.11 4.45 -17.80
N ARG A 291 2.28 4.08 -18.34
CA ARG A 291 2.59 4.30 -19.74
C ARG A 291 1.70 3.47 -20.68
N ILE A 292 1.52 2.19 -20.36
CA ILE A 292 0.76 1.25 -21.20
C ILE A 292 -0.74 1.53 -21.16
N PHE A 293 -1.33 1.66 -19.97
CA PHE A 293 -2.78 1.76 -19.81
C PHE A 293 -3.33 3.19 -19.89
N PHE A 294 -2.51 4.19 -19.56
CA PHE A 294 -2.96 5.60 -19.47
C PHE A 294 -2.19 6.54 -20.39
N GLY A 295 -1.22 6.03 -21.16
CA GLY A 295 -0.42 6.85 -22.08
C GLY A 295 0.48 7.88 -21.39
N GLU A 296 0.77 7.70 -20.09
CA GLU A 296 1.57 8.64 -19.32
C GLU A 296 3.01 8.70 -19.82
N LYS A 297 3.53 9.92 -19.91
CA LYS A 297 4.93 10.15 -20.27
C LYS A 297 5.65 10.71 -19.04
N PRO A 298 6.50 9.91 -18.36
CA PRO A 298 7.29 10.45 -17.26
C PRO A 298 8.23 11.53 -17.81
N ASP A 299 8.36 12.62 -17.07
CA ASP A 299 9.38 13.63 -17.34
C ASP A 299 10.79 13.06 -17.10
N ARG A 300 11.81 13.77 -17.56
CA ARG A 300 13.22 13.31 -17.47
C ARG A 300 13.64 13.03 -16.04
N ILE A 301 13.20 13.84 -15.09
CA ILE A 301 13.55 13.73 -13.67
C ILE A 301 12.90 12.47 -13.09
N THR A 302 11.62 12.23 -13.37
CA THR A 302 10.91 11.01 -12.98
C THR A 302 11.56 9.78 -13.61
N LEU A 303 11.99 9.86 -14.88
CA LEU A 303 12.68 8.74 -15.55
C LEU A 303 14.01 8.40 -14.84
N VAL A 304 14.82 9.39 -14.48
CA VAL A 304 16.04 9.17 -13.68
C VAL A 304 15.71 8.51 -12.35
N GLY A 305 14.70 8.99 -11.62
CA GLY A 305 14.24 8.36 -10.38
C GLY A 305 13.82 6.90 -10.57
N LEU A 306 13.11 6.57 -11.66
CA LEU A 306 12.71 5.20 -11.98
C LEU A 306 13.92 4.29 -12.26
N ILE A 307 14.91 4.78 -13.01
CA ILE A 307 16.16 4.02 -13.29
C ILE A 307 16.92 3.77 -11.98
N LEU A 308 17.05 4.77 -11.13
CA LEU A 308 17.69 4.63 -9.80
C LEU A 308 16.93 3.65 -8.90
N SER A 309 15.59 3.71 -8.89
CA SER A 309 14.75 2.77 -8.15
C SER A 309 14.91 1.34 -8.64
N PHE A 310 14.97 1.14 -9.94
CA PHE A 310 15.22 -0.16 -10.56
C PHE A 310 16.59 -0.70 -10.17
N ALA A 311 17.65 0.10 -10.34
CA ALA A 311 19.02 -0.29 -9.96
C ALA A 311 19.12 -0.61 -8.46
N ALA A 312 18.50 0.22 -7.60
CA ALA A 312 18.47 0.00 -6.16
C ALA A 312 17.81 -1.32 -5.78
N THR A 313 16.70 -1.68 -6.46
CA THR A 313 15.96 -2.93 -6.19
C THR A 313 16.84 -4.16 -6.44
N PHE A 314 17.75 -4.11 -7.41
CA PHE A 314 18.68 -5.21 -7.68
C PHE A 314 19.71 -5.42 -6.55
N LEU A 315 20.09 -4.38 -5.83
CA LEU A 315 21.06 -4.51 -4.73
C LEU A 315 20.54 -5.39 -3.57
N PHE A 316 19.22 -5.56 -3.47
CA PHE A 316 18.60 -6.43 -2.46
C PHE A 316 18.55 -7.91 -2.86
N LEU A 317 18.93 -8.26 -4.08
CA LEU A 317 19.03 -9.65 -4.53
C LEU A 317 20.28 -10.35 -4.02
N PHE A 318 21.28 -9.59 -3.59
CA PHE A 318 22.55 -10.05 -3.05
C PHE A 318 22.57 -9.87 -1.53
#